data_1f77536e062c580e5b537f8cada3467e
#
_entry.id   1f77536e062c580e5b537f8cada3467e
#
_cell.length_a   1.000
_cell.length_b   1.000
_cell.length_c   1.000
_cell.angle_alpha   90.00
_cell.angle_beta   90.00
_cell.angle_gamma   90.00
#
_symmetry.space_group_name_H-M   'P 1'
#
loop_
_entity.id
_entity.type
_entity.pdbx_description
1 polymer ?
#
loop_
_entity_poly.entity_id
_entity_poly.type
_entity_poly.pdbx_seq_one_letter_code
_entity_poly.pdbx_strand_id
1 'polypeptide(L)' 'MIDKNELLEIFKRKLEITQKTIEDEEKQGRYPSFLKGKVDGIKECIRVLEWEVWDKYEK' A
#
# COMPACT_ATOMS: atom_id res chain seq x y z
N MET A 1 12.20 12.68 12.28
CA MET A 1 10.87 12.02 12.34
C MET A 1 10.16 12.17 11.00
N ILE A 2 9.62 11.08 10.49
CA ILE A 2 8.95 11.09 9.19
C ILE A 2 7.53 11.63 9.40
N ASP A 3 7.08 12.55 8.54
CA ASP A 3 5.73 13.05 8.70
C ASP A 3 4.73 12.17 7.92
N LYS A 4 3.45 12.41 8.21
CA LYS A 4 2.35 11.63 7.63
C LYS A 4 2.33 11.65 6.11
N ASN A 5 2.61 12.81 5.51
CA ASN A 5 2.58 12.95 4.06
C ASN A 5 3.72 12.19 3.39
N GLU A 6 4.90 12.20 4.00
CA GLU A 6 6.02 11.43 3.48
C GLU A 6 5.74 9.94 3.56
N LEU A 7 5.15 9.51 4.66
CA LEU A 7 4.80 8.11 4.85
C LEU A 7 3.76 7.66 3.81
N LEU A 8 2.77 8.50 3.55
CA LEU A 8 1.77 8.23 2.52
C LEU A 8 2.40 8.08 1.14
N GLU A 9 3.35 8.95 0.81
CA GLU A 9 4.04 8.85 -0.48
C GLU A 9 4.80 7.54 -0.61
N ILE A 10 5.46 7.12 0.46
CA ILE A 10 6.20 5.86 0.46
C ILE A 10 5.25 4.69 0.20
N PHE A 11 4.12 4.66 0.89
CA PHE A 11 3.15 3.58 0.71
C PHE A 11 2.53 3.60 -0.69
N LYS A 12 2.21 4.77 -1.21
CA LYS A 12 1.62 4.89 -2.54
C LYS A 12 2.60 4.40 -3.61
N ARG A 13 3.88 4.70 -3.43
CA ARG A 13 4.91 4.23 -4.36
C ARG A 13 5.06 2.71 -4.29
N LYS A 14 5.06 2.16 -3.07
CA LYS A 14 5.12 0.71 -2.90
C LYS A 14 3.93 0.01 -3.52
N LEU A 15 2.75 0.60 -3.37
CA LEU A 15 1.53 0.07 -3.96
C LEU A 15 1.65 0.02 -5.48
N GLU A 16 2.10 1.10 -6.08
CA GLU A 16 2.26 1.19 -7.53
C GLU A 16 3.24 0.14 -8.05
N ILE A 17 4.39 0.01 -7.41
CA ILE A 17 5.40 -0.97 -7.80
C ILE A 17 4.85 -2.40 -7.66
N THR A 18 4.18 -2.68 -6.56
CA THR A 18 3.63 -4.00 -6.31
C THR A 18 2.55 -4.37 -7.33
N GLN A 19 1.68 -3.42 -7.65
CA GLN A 19 0.63 -3.65 -8.66
C GLN A 19 1.23 -3.93 -10.04
N LYS A 20 2.31 -3.23 -10.37
CA LYS A 20 2.99 -3.46 -11.64
C LYS A 20 3.61 -4.85 -11.69
N THR A 21 4.19 -5.29 -10.58
CA THR A 21 4.74 -6.64 -10.48
C THR A 21 3.65 -7.70 -10.66
N ILE A 22 2.47 -7.46 -10.06
CA ILE A 22 1.33 -8.36 -10.22
C ILE A 22 0.93 -8.48 -11.69
N GLU A 23 0.85 -7.36 -12.38
CA GLU A 23 0.50 -7.36 -13.81
C GLU A 23 1.50 -8.18 -14.61
N ASP A 24 2.79 -8.02 -14.33
CA ASP A 24 3.83 -8.77 -15.03
C ASP A 24 3.71 -10.27 -14.76
N GLU A 25 3.44 -10.66 -13.53
CA GLU A 25 3.27 -12.05 -13.17
C GLU A 25 2.05 -12.66 -13.87
N GLU A 26 0.96 -11.93 -13.90
CA GLU A 26 -0.26 -12.40 -14.55
C GLU A 26 -0.07 -12.58 -16.06
N LYS A 27 0.72 -11.71 -16.67
CA LYS A 27 1.04 -11.83 -18.10
C LYS A 27 1.82 -13.11 -18.39
N GLN A 28 2.57 -13.61 -17.41
CA GLN A 28 3.34 -14.83 -17.53
C GLN A 28 2.54 -16.06 -17.10
N GLY A 29 1.27 -15.90 -16.80
CA GLY A 29 0.41 -17.01 -16.44
C GLY A 29 0.51 -17.45 -15.00
N ARG A 30 1.14 -16.68 -14.15
CA ARG A 30 1.25 -16.98 -12.73
C ARG A 30 0.19 -16.23 -11.92
N TYR A 31 -0.18 -16.79 -10.77
CA TYR A 31 -1.15 -16.15 -9.90
C TYR A 31 -0.45 -15.70 -8.61
N PRO A 32 -0.11 -14.44 -8.49
CA PRO A 32 0.67 -13.93 -7.36
C PRO A 32 -0.21 -13.61 -6.14
N SER A 33 -0.75 -14.64 -5.51
CA SER A 33 -1.63 -14.44 -4.35
C SER A 33 -0.93 -13.73 -3.20
N PHE A 34 0.35 -14.03 -3.00
CA PHE A 34 1.13 -13.37 -1.97
C PHE A 34 1.21 -11.85 -2.21
N LEU A 35 1.46 -11.46 -3.46
CA LEU A 35 1.55 -10.05 -3.83
C LEU A 35 0.21 -9.35 -3.71
N LYS A 36 -0.87 -10.05 -4.02
CA LYS A 36 -2.21 -9.48 -3.88
C LYS A 36 -2.55 -9.21 -2.42
N GLY A 37 -2.16 -10.10 -1.52
CA GLY A 37 -2.30 -9.88 -0.09
C GLY A 37 -1.48 -8.69 0.38
N LYS A 38 -0.29 -8.53 -0.17
CA LYS A 38 0.57 -7.40 0.15
C LYS A 38 -0.06 -6.08 -0.29
N VAL A 39 -0.69 -6.07 -1.47
CA VAL A 39 -1.41 -4.89 -1.95
C VAL A 39 -2.54 -4.51 -1.00
N ASP A 40 -3.30 -5.50 -0.55
CA ASP A 40 -4.38 -5.25 0.39
C ASP A 40 -3.87 -4.63 1.69
N GLY A 41 -2.75 -5.14 2.19
CA GLY A 41 -2.11 -4.60 3.39
C GLY A 41 -1.66 -3.15 3.20
N ILE A 42 -1.05 -2.85 2.06
CA ILE A 42 -0.61 -1.49 1.76
C ILE A 42 -1.79 -0.53 1.64
N LYS A 43 -2.85 -0.96 0.97
CA LYS A 43 -4.07 -0.16 0.85
C LYS A 43 -4.68 0.15 2.21
N GLU A 44 -4.67 -0.82 3.09
CA GLU A 44 -5.17 -0.63 4.44
C GLU A 44 -4.35 0.39 5.21
N CYS A 45 -3.02 0.33 5.08
CA CYS A 45 -2.14 1.31 5.70
C CYS A 45 -2.40 2.72 5.18
N ILE A 46 -2.60 2.86 3.87
CA ILE A 46 -2.90 4.16 3.27
C ILE A 46 -4.23 4.69 3.80
N ARG A 47 -5.23 3.83 3.87
CA ARG A 47 -6.54 4.22 4.38
C ARG A 47 -6.46 4.74 5.81
N VAL A 48 -5.74 4.04 6.68
CA VAL A 48 -5.58 4.45 8.06
C VAL A 48 -4.89 5.80 8.16
N LEU A 49 -3.87 6.02 7.35
CA LEU A 49 -3.12 7.28 7.37
C LEU A 49 -3.93 8.46 6.83
N GLU A 50 -4.82 8.21 5.88
CA GLU A 50 -5.66 9.26 5.30
C GLU A 50 -6.92 9.52 6.11
N TRP A 51 -7.24 8.65 7.03
CA TRP A 51 -8.49 8.71 7.78
C TRP A 51 -8.34 9.57 9.03
N GLU A 52 -9.46 10.21 9.42
CA GLU A 52 -9.49 11.03 10.63
C GLU A 52 -9.19 10.27 11.91
N VAL A 53 -9.40 8.96 11.89
CA VAL A 53 -9.12 8.10 13.05
C VAL A 53 -7.66 8.21 13.46
N TRP A 54 -6.76 8.35 12.50
CA TRP A 54 -5.33 8.52 12.78
C TRP A 54 -5.09 9.73 13.69
N ASP A 55 -5.73 10.84 13.37
CA ASP A 55 -5.54 12.06 14.13
C ASP A 55 -6.08 11.94 15.56
N LYS A 56 -7.11 11.14 15.72
CA LYS A 56 -7.68 10.89 17.05
C LYS A 56 -6.73 10.10 17.94
N TYR A 57 -6.00 9.17 17.38
CA TYR A 57 -5.07 8.35 18.14
C TYR A 57 -3.80 9.11 18.52
N GLU A 58 -3.48 10.15 17.81
CA GLU A 58 -2.30 10.96 18.09
C GLU A 58 -2.47 11.88 19.28
N LYS A 59 -3.66 12.07 19.72
CA LYS A 59 -3.93 12.86 20.91
C LYS A 59 -3.67 12.02 22.16
#